data_87f08653116c28ae249a057187ded772
#
_entry.id   87f08653116c28ae249a057187ded772
#
_cell.length_a   1.000
_cell.length_b   1.000
_cell.length_c   1.000
_cell.angle_alpha   90.00
_cell.angle_beta   90.00
_cell.angle_gamma   90.00
#
_symmetry.space_group_name_H-M   'P 1'
#
loop_
_entity.id
_entity.type
_entity.pdbx_description
1 polymer ?
#
loop_
_entity_poly.entity_id
_entity_poly.type
_entity_poly.pdbx_seq_one_letter_code
_entity_poly.pdbx_strand_id
1 'polypeptide(L)'
;VNGMVQTFIPDMNGKIWITTEFGVSCFDAARKTFENYFFSTNMLGNVYAENCGLSLDDGRIAFGTNYGLTVIDPRRVKHPESKTKVTFTDLRLNGISVSPDEPDSPLDMSLAYASEVNLRYYQSSFVVEFSTFDYSGAGGSKFSYKLENYDKGWSVPSSLNFAAYKNLSPGTYYLHVKASDASGLWGAEESVLKIVVNPPFWKTPWAYILYVIVIAVLLYICLLYTSPSPRD
;
A
#
# COMPACT_ATOMS: atom_id res chain seq x y z
N VAL A 1 6.64 5.10 17.52
CA VAL A 1 6.99 5.57 18.89
C VAL A 1 8.47 5.77 18.93
N ASN A 2 8.94 6.88 19.46
CA ASN A 2 10.36 7.18 19.62
C ASN A 2 10.97 6.18 20.61
N GLY A 3 12.23 5.78 20.42
CA GLY A 3 12.89 4.78 21.25
C GLY A 3 13.26 5.24 22.66
N MET A 4 12.96 6.50 23.04
CA MET A 4 13.30 7.07 24.34
C MET A 4 12.10 6.96 25.29
N VAL A 5 12.18 6.01 26.22
CA VAL A 5 11.17 5.81 27.26
C VAL A 5 11.36 6.86 28.35
N GLN A 6 10.28 7.57 28.69
CA GLN A 6 10.26 8.59 29.72
C GLN A 6 9.79 8.02 31.08
N THR A 7 8.69 7.27 31.08
CA THR A 7 8.12 6.65 32.27
C THR A 7 7.36 5.38 31.89
N PHE A 8 7.28 4.42 32.80
CA PHE A 8 6.42 3.27 32.68
C PHE A 8 5.64 3.01 33.97
N ILE A 9 4.35 2.63 33.81
CA ILE A 9 3.46 2.37 34.96
C ILE A 9 2.63 1.12 34.62
N PRO A 10 2.62 0.11 35.52
CA PRO A 10 1.69 -1.02 35.34
C PRO A 10 0.27 -0.59 35.71
N ASP A 11 -0.71 -1.12 35.00
CA ASP A 11 -2.12 -1.01 35.36
C ASP A 11 -2.59 -2.21 36.21
N MET A 12 -3.83 -2.14 36.70
CA MET A 12 -4.42 -3.21 37.52
C MET A 12 -4.70 -4.51 36.70
N ASN A 13 -4.62 -4.45 35.35
CA ASN A 13 -4.85 -5.59 34.47
C ASN A 13 -3.54 -6.27 34.03
N GLY A 14 -2.40 -5.83 34.54
CA GLY A 14 -1.08 -6.37 34.18
C GLY A 14 -0.52 -5.86 32.85
N LYS A 15 -1.13 -4.84 32.27
CA LYS A 15 -0.56 -4.12 31.13
C LYS A 15 0.38 -3.01 31.62
N ILE A 16 1.38 -2.66 30.81
CA ILE A 16 2.35 -1.64 31.15
C ILE A 16 2.16 -0.44 30.23
N TRP A 17 1.85 0.71 30.81
CA TRP A 17 1.71 1.98 30.12
C TRP A 17 3.06 2.70 30.10
N ILE A 18 3.57 2.97 28.90
CA ILE A 18 4.90 3.49 28.67
C ILE A 18 4.76 4.84 27.94
N THR A 19 5.31 5.88 28.54
CA THR A 19 5.37 7.19 27.89
C THR A 19 6.71 7.38 27.17
N THR A 20 6.67 8.10 26.07
CA THR A 20 7.84 8.47 25.28
C THR A 20 7.82 9.97 24.97
N GLU A 21 8.82 10.48 24.26
CA GLU A 21 8.79 11.84 23.74
C GLU A 21 7.65 12.08 22.74
N PHE A 22 7.03 11.00 22.22
CA PHE A 22 5.97 11.08 21.20
C PHE A 22 4.85 10.07 21.49
N GLY A 23 4.05 10.33 22.52
CA GLY A 23 2.87 9.54 22.81
C GLY A 23 3.05 8.47 23.86
N VAL A 24 2.04 7.67 24.06
CA VAL A 24 1.94 6.60 25.05
C VAL A 24 1.80 5.26 24.37
N SER A 25 2.55 4.27 24.82
CA SER A 25 2.41 2.87 24.38
C SER A 25 1.87 2.03 25.54
N CYS A 26 0.92 1.17 25.26
CA CYS A 26 0.44 0.14 26.17
C CYS A 26 1.01 -1.21 25.73
N PHE A 27 1.80 -1.83 26.60
CA PHE A 27 2.36 -3.16 26.39
C PHE A 27 1.51 -4.20 27.10
N ASP A 28 0.98 -5.15 26.35
CA ASP A 28 0.31 -6.34 26.87
C ASP A 28 1.35 -7.46 27.00
N ALA A 29 1.76 -7.77 28.24
CA ALA A 29 2.77 -8.79 28.50
C ALA A 29 2.31 -10.21 28.16
N ALA A 30 1.00 -10.50 28.25
CA ALA A 30 0.43 -11.81 27.93
C ALA A 30 0.41 -12.07 26.45
N ARG A 31 0.07 -11.05 25.64
CA ARG A 31 0.01 -11.12 24.17
C ARG A 31 1.32 -10.75 23.50
N LYS A 32 2.24 -10.14 24.23
CA LYS A 32 3.51 -9.57 23.70
C LYS A 32 3.28 -8.55 22.58
N THR A 33 2.24 -7.74 22.70
CA THR A 33 1.84 -6.73 21.72
C THR A 33 1.93 -5.33 22.30
N PHE A 34 2.21 -4.35 21.43
CA PHE A 34 2.19 -2.94 21.75
C PHE A 34 1.02 -2.27 21.04
N GLU A 35 0.31 -1.39 21.77
CA GLU A 35 -0.69 -0.49 21.23
C GLU A 35 -0.23 0.94 21.51
N ASN A 36 -0.26 1.82 20.48
CA ASN A 36 0.21 3.19 20.61
C ASN A 36 -0.98 4.15 20.64
N TYR A 37 -0.91 5.13 21.52
CA TYR A 37 -1.96 6.10 21.75
C TYR A 37 -1.40 7.52 21.66
N PHE A 38 -2.17 8.41 21.02
CA PHE A 38 -1.92 9.84 20.98
C PHE A 38 -3.16 10.53 21.56
N PHE A 39 -3.03 11.08 22.76
CA PHE A 39 -4.17 11.68 23.48
C PHE A 39 -4.36 13.16 23.17
N SER A 40 -3.46 13.75 22.40
CA SER A 40 -3.57 15.14 21.96
C SER A 40 -3.39 15.24 20.45
N THR A 41 -4.23 16.05 19.82
CA THR A 41 -4.08 16.46 18.41
C THR A 41 -2.91 17.44 18.22
N ASN A 42 -2.44 18.07 19.32
CA ASN A 42 -1.27 18.93 19.32
C ASN A 42 -0.01 18.08 19.60
N MET A 43 1.00 18.19 18.75
CA MET A 43 2.29 17.50 18.94
C MET A 43 2.89 17.72 20.32
N LEU A 44 2.79 18.94 20.84
CA LEU A 44 3.36 19.32 22.14
C LEU A 44 2.66 18.64 23.32
N GLY A 45 1.37 18.31 23.19
CA GLY A 45 0.60 17.60 24.22
C GLY A 45 0.93 16.11 24.34
N ASN A 46 1.72 15.56 23.41
CA ASN A 46 2.19 14.18 23.46
C ASN A 46 3.66 14.04 23.88
N VAL A 47 4.29 15.13 24.32
CA VAL A 47 5.67 15.11 24.84
C VAL A 47 5.60 14.93 26.36
N TYR A 48 6.00 13.77 26.82
CA TYR A 48 5.94 13.40 28.25
C TYR A 48 7.24 13.69 28.94
N ALA A 49 7.14 14.10 30.24
CA ALA A 49 8.28 14.39 31.07
C ALA A 49 8.87 13.11 31.68
N GLU A 50 10.17 13.09 31.85
CA GLU A 50 10.91 11.98 32.41
C GLU A 50 10.51 11.73 33.88
N ASN A 51 10.32 10.44 34.23
CA ASN A 51 9.95 10.00 35.60
C ASN A 51 8.68 10.67 36.15
N CYS A 52 7.82 11.18 35.30
CA CYS A 52 6.64 11.95 35.70
C CYS A 52 5.36 11.16 35.45
N GLY A 53 5.09 10.16 36.24
CA GLY A 53 3.90 9.34 36.18
C GLY A 53 3.48 8.77 37.52
N LEU A 54 2.16 8.61 37.72
CA LEU A 54 1.56 8.14 38.96
C LEU A 54 0.34 7.26 38.68
N SER A 55 0.24 6.12 39.37
CA SER A 55 -1.00 5.34 39.44
C SER A 55 -1.88 5.91 40.52
N LEU A 56 -3.15 6.20 40.20
CA LEU A 56 -4.14 6.72 41.15
C LEU A 56 -4.90 5.55 41.80
N ASP A 57 -5.40 5.77 43.03
CA ASP A 57 -6.11 4.77 43.83
C ASP A 57 -7.37 4.24 43.15
N ASP A 58 -7.97 5.01 42.24
CA ASP A 58 -9.14 4.65 41.47
C ASP A 58 -8.82 3.85 40.18
N GLY A 59 -7.54 3.53 39.98
CA GLY A 59 -7.05 2.76 38.80
C GLY A 59 -6.78 3.58 37.55
N ARG A 60 -6.93 4.91 37.59
CA ARG A 60 -6.45 5.82 36.59
C ARG A 60 -4.94 6.00 36.67
N ILE A 61 -4.34 6.40 35.58
CA ILE A 61 -2.90 6.69 35.50
C ILE A 61 -2.73 8.13 35.04
N ALA A 62 -1.89 8.86 35.73
CA ALA A 62 -1.56 10.25 35.43
C ALA A 62 -0.11 10.35 34.95
N PHE A 63 0.12 11.06 33.84
CA PHE A 63 1.44 11.35 33.28
C PHE A 63 1.62 12.84 33.11
N GLY A 64 2.76 13.35 33.56
CA GLY A 64 3.16 14.74 33.34
C GLY A 64 3.64 14.95 31.90
N THR A 65 3.22 16.06 31.32
CA THR A 65 3.69 16.52 29.99
C THR A 65 4.32 17.91 30.19
N ASN A 66 5.04 18.39 29.18
CA ASN A 66 5.60 19.74 29.20
C ASN A 66 4.52 20.85 29.27
N TYR A 67 3.26 20.50 29.04
CA TYR A 67 2.15 21.45 28.92
C TYR A 67 0.99 21.13 29.88
N GLY A 68 1.16 20.19 30.79
CA GLY A 68 0.12 19.84 31.77
C GLY A 68 0.14 18.37 32.18
N LEU A 69 -1.04 17.83 32.44
CA LEU A 69 -1.23 16.47 32.94
C LEU A 69 -2.16 15.70 32.01
N THR A 70 -1.73 14.50 31.58
CA THR A 70 -2.58 13.55 30.92
C THR A 70 -3.05 12.47 31.87
N VAL A 71 -4.37 12.35 32.08
CA VAL A 71 -4.97 11.32 32.93
C VAL A 71 -5.67 10.30 32.04
N ILE A 72 -5.27 9.05 32.19
CA ILE A 72 -5.77 7.91 31.40
C ILE A 72 -6.59 6.99 32.33
N ASP A 73 -7.79 6.62 31.93
CA ASP A 73 -8.51 5.51 32.53
C ASP A 73 -8.34 4.26 31.65
N PRO A 74 -7.49 3.29 32.02
CA PRO A 74 -7.23 2.10 31.20
C PRO A 74 -8.48 1.30 30.82
N ARG A 75 -9.56 1.40 31.62
CA ARG A 75 -10.84 0.71 31.40
C ARG A 75 -11.69 1.37 30.31
N ARG A 76 -11.44 2.66 30.03
CA ARG A 76 -12.20 3.48 29.07
C ARG A 76 -11.45 3.78 27.79
N VAL A 77 -10.17 3.44 27.74
CA VAL A 77 -9.42 3.60 26.50
C VAL A 77 -9.98 2.64 25.45
N LYS A 78 -10.60 3.22 24.43
CA LYS A 78 -11.05 2.44 23.28
C LYS A 78 -9.82 2.04 22.47
N HIS A 79 -9.78 0.81 22.04
CA HIS A 79 -8.81 0.40 21.02
C HIS A 79 -9.03 1.30 19.80
N PRO A 80 -8.02 2.04 19.37
CA PRO A 80 -8.19 2.86 18.19
C PRO A 80 -8.39 1.92 17.00
N GLU A 81 -9.54 2.01 16.37
CA GLU A 81 -9.75 1.42 15.05
C GLU A 81 -9.26 2.43 14.03
N SER A 82 -8.25 2.06 13.27
CA SER A 82 -7.82 2.90 12.16
C SER A 82 -8.86 2.83 11.04
N LYS A 83 -9.47 3.97 10.75
CA LYS A 83 -10.37 4.15 9.59
C LYS A 83 -9.60 4.59 8.34
N THR A 84 -8.28 4.47 8.39
CA THR A 84 -7.41 4.90 7.29
C THR A 84 -7.71 4.09 6.04
N LYS A 85 -8.16 4.78 5.00
CA LYS A 85 -8.42 4.23 3.67
C LYS A 85 -7.40 4.77 2.68
N VAL A 86 -6.88 3.89 1.85
CA VAL A 86 -5.96 4.28 0.76
C VAL A 86 -6.76 4.68 -0.47
N THR A 87 -6.38 5.77 -1.11
CA THR A 87 -6.89 6.19 -2.42
C THR A 87 -5.72 6.23 -3.40
N PHE A 88 -5.91 5.67 -4.58
CA PHE A 88 -4.95 5.77 -5.67
C PHE A 88 -5.02 7.17 -6.27
N THR A 89 -3.89 7.86 -6.38
CA THR A 89 -3.85 9.30 -6.72
C THR A 89 -3.31 9.57 -8.10
N ASP A 90 -2.29 8.83 -8.53
CA ASP A 90 -1.63 9.05 -9.82
C ASP A 90 -1.13 7.75 -10.43
N LEU A 91 -1.14 7.69 -11.77
CA LEU A 91 -0.50 6.65 -12.56
C LEU A 91 0.58 7.30 -13.41
N ARG A 92 1.80 6.81 -13.29
CA ARG A 92 2.91 7.27 -14.14
C ARG A 92 3.40 6.17 -15.05
N LEU A 93 3.50 6.49 -16.32
CA LEU A 93 4.13 5.65 -17.34
C LEU A 93 5.46 6.27 -17.76
N ASN A 94 6.55 5.51 -17.62
CA ASN A 94 7.91 6.00 -17.91
C ASN A 94 8.27 7.30 -17.16
N GLY A 95 7.72 7.50 -15.96
CA GLY A 95 7.98 8.68 -15.13
C GLY A 95 7.08 9.89 -15.40
N ILE A 96 6.20 9.81 -16.40
CA ILE A 96 5.25 10.88 -16.76
C ILE A 96 3.87 10.50 -16.20
N SER A 97 3.23 11.43 -15.50
CA SER A 97 1.85 11.28 -15.01
C SER A 97 0.89 11.21 -16.20
N VAL A 98 -0.11 10.35 -16.11
CA VAL A 98 -1.07 10.08 -17.20
C VAL A 98 -2.42 10.66 -16.83
N SER A 99 -2.96 11.51 -17.72
CA SER A 99 -4.31 12.06 -17.60
C SER A 99 -5.31 11.25 -18.44
N PRO A 100 -6.57 11.10 -17.99
CA PRO A 100 -7.63 10.46 -18.79
C PRO A 100 -7.85 11.08 -20.17
N ASP A 101 -7.63 12.40 -20.29
CA ASP A 101 -7.88 13.17 -21.52
C ASP A 101 -6.75 13.04 -22.56
N GLU A 102 -5.67 12.33 -22.25
CA GLU A 102 -4.54 12.18 -23.17
C GLU A 102 -4.79 11.11 -24.22
N PRO A 103 -4.34 11.34 -25.46
CA PRO A 103 -4.34 10.30 -26.49
C PRO A 103 -3.51 9.11 -25.98
N ASP A 104 -4.07 7.89 -26.10
CA ASP A 104 -3.37 6.66 -25.68
C ASP A 104 -3.35 6.42 -24.14
N SER A 105 -4.15 7.18 -23.39
CA SER A 105 -4.31 6.98 -21.96
C SER A 105 -4.88 5.60 -21.63
N PRO A 106 -4.33 4.88 -20.64
CA PRO A 106 -4.93 3.67 -20.12
C PRO A 106 -6.07 3.94 -19.13
N LEU A 107 -6.39 5.22 -18.88
CA LEU A 107 -7.38 5.65 -17.92
C LEU A 107 -8.60 6.23 -18.64
N ASP A 108 -9.79 5.70 -18.34
CA ASP A 108 -11.07 6.26 -18.80
C ASP A 108 -11.57 7.38 -17.88
N MET A 109 -11.07 7.42 -16.64
CA MET A 109 -11.41 8.40 -15.60
C MET A 109 -10.22 8.58 -14.64
N SER A 110 -10.31 9.57 -13.75
CA SER A 110 -9.29 9.77 -12.70
C SER A 110 -9.05 8.47 -11.91
N LEU A 111 -7.78 8.15 -11.65
CA LEU A 111 -7.37 6.93 -10.95
C LEU A 111 -8.03 6.77 -9.58
N ALA A 112 -8.38 7.88 -8.92
CA ALA A 112 -9.06 7.87 -7.63
C ALA A 112 -10.45 7.18 -7.66
N TYR A 113 -11.07 7.12 -8.82
CA TYR A 113 -12.38 6.51 -9.04
C TYR A 113 -12.31 5.25 -9.91
N ALA A 114 -11.17 5.00 -10.54
CA ALA A 114 -10.97 3.83 -11.39
C ALA A 114 -10.80 2.56 -10.53
N SER A 115 -11.51 1.52 -10.91
CA SER A 115 -11.33 0.18 -10.34
C SER A 115 -10.41 -0.70 -11.18
N GLU A 116 -10.17 -0.31 -12.43
CA GLU A 116 -9.40 -1.05 -13.42
C GLU A 116 -8.55 -0.11 -14.27
N VAL A 117 -7.34 -0.56 -14.62
CA VAL A 117 -6.41 0.11 -15.53
C VAL A 117 -6.01 -0.86 -16.63
N ASN A 118 -6.18 -0.47 -17.90
CA ASN A 118 -5.88 -1.28 -19.05
C ASN A 118 -4.59 -0.83 -19.76
N LEU A 119 -3.48 -1.45 -19.42
CA LEU A 119 -2.16 -1.15 -19.97
C LEU A 119 -1.95 -1.88 -21.29
N ARG A 120 -1.35 -1.21 -22.26
CA ARG A 120 -0.86 -1.83 -23.48
C ARG A 120 0.48 -2.51 -23.20
N TYR A 121 0.89 -3.46 -24.08
CA TYR A 121 2.12 -4.23 -23.91
C TYR A 121 3.39 -3.37 -23.72
N TYR A 122 3.46 -2.17 -24.29
CA TYR A 122 4.58 -1.25 -24.15
C TYR A 122 4.48 -0.34 -22.92
N GLN A 123 3.33 -0.33 -22.24
CA GLN A 123 3.09 0.39 -20.97
C GLN A 123 3.29 -0.52 -19.75
N SER A 124 4.02 -1.63 -19.90
CA SER A 124 4.23 -2.65 -18.88
C SER A 124 5.11 -2.23 -17.70
N SER A 125 5.66 -1.01 -17.76
CA SER A 125 6.44 -0.39 -16.68
C SER A 125 5.73 0.85 -16.19
N PHE A 126 5.29 0.84 -14.93
CA PHE A 126 4.46 1.89 -14.37
C PHE A 126 4.74 2.11 -12.88
N VAL A 127 4.30 3.27 -12.40
CA VAL A 127 4.27 3.62 -10.99
C VAL A 127 2.85 4.04 -10.64
N VAL A 128 2.30 3.47 -9.58
CA VAL A 128 1.02 3.87 -8.99
C VAL A 128 1.30 4.60 -7.70
N GLU A 129 0.85 5.85 -7.60
CA GLU A 129 0.90 6.63 -6.37
C GLU A 129 -0.43 6.50 -5.61
N PHE A 130 -0.34 6.57 -4.30
CA PHE A 130 -1.50 6.46 -3.42
C PHE A 130 -1.33 7.32 -2.18
N SER A 131 -2.45 7.70 -1.55
CA SER A 131 -2.46 8.51 -0.33
C SER A 131 -3.60 8.07 0.58
N THR A 132 -3.48 8.37 1.87
CA THR A 132 -4.54 8.17 2.85
C THR A 132 -5.40 9.40 3.06
N PHE A 133 -4.95 10.59 2.65
CA PHE A 133 -5.52 11.89 3.02
C PHE A 133 -5.76 12.05 4.53
N ASP A 134 -5.02 11.29 5.33
CA ASP A 134 -5.07 11.41 6.79
C ASP A 134 -4.03 12.43 7.24
N TYR A 135 -4.51 13.58 7.69
CA TYR A 135 -3.70 14.69 8.20
C TYR A 135 -3.71 14.76 9.73
N SER A 136 -4.21 13.71 10.41
CA SER A 136 -4.47 13.74 11.86
C SER A 136 -3.22 13.58 12.73
N GLY A 137 -2.04 13.27 12.16
CA GLY A 137 -0.85 13.02 12.96
C GLY A 137 0.49 13.43 12.33
N ALA A 138 1.43 13.81 13.18
CA ALA A 138 2.77 14.25 12.80
C ALA A 138 3.70 13.11 12.32
N GLY A 139 3.31 11.84 12.53
CA GLY A 139 4.15 10.67 12.21
C GLY A 139 4.06 10.17 10.78
N GLY A 140 3.10 10.65 10.00
CA GLY A 140 2.81 10.18 8.65
C GLY A 140 2.29 8.73 8.61
N SER A 141 1.59 8.39 7.53
CA SER A 141 1.12 7.02 7.30
C SER A 141 2.25 6.14 6.76
N LYS A 142 2.24 4.87 7.13
CA LYS A 142 3.06 3.85 6.49
C LYS A 142 2.20 3.01 5.55
N PHE A 143 2.77 2.64 4.42
CA PHE A 143 2.11 1.86 3.40
C PHE A 143 2.77 0.49 3.28
N SER A 144 1.97 -0.51 2.95
CA SER A 144 2.43 -1.81 2.52
C SER A 144 1.56 -2.23 1.34
N TYR A 145 2.16 -2.75 0.30
CA TYR A 145 1.47 -3.13 -0.93
C TYR A 145 1.92 -4.51 -1.40
N LYS A 146 1.10 -5.12 -2.23
CA LYS A 146 1.34 -6.42 -2.87
C LYS A 146 0.64 -6.44 -4.21
N LEU A 147 1.36 -6.82 -5.26
CA LEU A 147 0.77 -7.12 -6.56
C LEU A 147 0.50 -8.62 -6.64
N GLU A 148 -0.76 -9.01 -6.60
CA GLU A 148 -1.18 -10.40 -6.75
C GLU A 148 -0.82 -10.91 -8.15
N ASN A 149 -0.44 -12.18 -8.26
CA ASN A 149 0.12 -12.85 -9.43
C ASN A 149 1.56 -12.39 -9.82
N TYR A 150 2.21 -11.57 -8.98
CA TYR A 150 3.60 -11.15 -9.20
C TYR A 150 4.44 -11.24 -7.93
N ASP A 151 3.99 -10.62 -6.83
CA ASP A 151 4.73 -10.57 -5.57
C ASP A 151 4.48 -11.83 -4.71
N LYS A 152 5.52 -12.33 -4.07
CA LYS A 152 5.41 -13.46 -3.13
C LYS A 152 4.72 -13.10 -1.81
N GLY A 153 4.68 -11.84 -1.46
CA GLY A 153 4.13 -11.35 -0.19
C GLY A 153 4.02 -9.84 -0.15
N TRP A 154 3.58 -9.33 1.00
CA TRP A 154 3.49 -7.90 1.24
C TRP A 154 4.87 -7.24 1.30
N SER A 155 4.97 -6.02 0.78
CA SER A 155 6.16 -5.19 0.91
C SER A 155 6.43 -4.81 2.37
N VAL A 156 7.68 -4.54 2.69
CA VAL A 156 8.04 -4.00 4.02
C VAL A 156 7.35 -2.64 4.21
N PRO A 157 6.68 -2.41 5.36
CA PRO A 157 6.04 -1.14 5.64
C PRO A 157 6.98 0.06 5.49
N SER A 158 6.60 1.02 4.68
CA SER A 158 7.40 2.19 4.32
C SER A 158 6.55 3.45 4.29
N SER A 159 7.15 4.62 4.47
CA SER A 159 6.52 5.91 4.25
C SER A 159 6.45 6.31 2.77
N LEU A 160 7.00 5.51 1.86
CA LEU A 160 6.86 5.71 0.43
C LEU A 160 5.43 5.43 0.01
N ASN A 161 4.84 6.38 -0.68
CA ASN A 161 3.45 6.39 -1.10
C ASN A 161 3.26 5.98 -2.57
N PHE A 162 4.13 5.11 -3.07
CA PHE A 162 4.04 4.60 -4.43
C PHE A 162 4.49 3.13 -4.53
N ALA A 163 3.96 2.44 -5.53
CA ALA A 163 4.38 1.12 -5.97
C ALA A 163 4.89 1.17 -7.41
N ALA A 164 6.10 0.69 -7.66
CA ALA A 164 6.74 0.71 -8.97
C ALA A 164 6.99 -0.71 -9.49
N TYR A 165 6.52 -0.98 -10.70
CA TYR A 165 6.69 -2.25 -11.37
C TYR A 165 7.27 -2.05 -12.77
N LYS A 166 8.10 -2.99 -13.21
CA LYS A 166 8.79 -2.92 -14.51
C LYS A 166 8.63 -4.21 -15.28
N ASN A 167 8.38 -4.08 -16.58
CA ASN A 167 8.35 -5.20 -17.53
C ASN A 167 7.41 -6.33 -17.12
N LEU A 168 6.19 -5.99 -16.67
CA LEU A 168 5.17 -6.98 -16.36
C LEU A 168 4.77 -7.76 -17.62
N SER A 169 4.67 -9.06 -17.47
CA SER A 169 4.15 -9.92 -18.54
C SER A 169 2.67 -9.63 -18.81
N PRO A 170 2.18 -9.89 -20.03
CA PRO A 170 0.74 -9.81 -20.30
C PRO A 170 -0.04 -10.68 -19.32
N GLY A 171 -1.10 -10.11 -18.72
CA GLY A 171 -1.90 -10.79 -17.71
C GLY A 171 -2.75 -9.83 -16.89
N THR A 172 -3.49 -10.37 -15.93
CA THR A 172 -4.29 -9.62 -14.98
C THR A 172 -3.65 -9.69 -13.61
N TYR A 173 -3.51 -8.54 -12.97
CA TYR A 173 -2.90 -8.36 -11.67
C TYR A 173 -3.83 -7.54 -10.77
N TYR A 174 -3.71 -7.72 -9.45
CA TYR A 174 -4.44 -6.93 -8.47
C TYR A 174 -3.44 -6.28 -7.52
N LEU A 175 -3.39 -4.95 -7.55
CA LEU A 175 -2.56 -4.18 -6.63
C LEU A 175 -3.35 -3.93 -5.34
N HIS A 176 -2.97 -4.63 -4.29
CA HIS A 176 -3.49 -4.44 -2.94
C HIS A 176 -2.62 -3.44 -2.20
N VAL A 177 -3.22 -2.44 -1.61
CA VAL A 177 -2.51 -1.44 -0.78
C VAL A 177 -3.24 -1.28 0.53
N LYS A 178 -2.49 -1.28 1.62
CA LYS A 178 -2.97 -0.96 2.95
C LYS A 178 -2.09 0.09 3.60
N ALA A 179 -2.66 0.88 4.47
CA ALA A 179 -1.93 1.92 5.19
C ALA A 179 -2.16 1.83 6.69
N SER A 180 -1.17 2.27 7.44
CA SER A 180 -1.35 2.59 8.85
C SER A 180 -1.64 4.07 9.02
N ASP A 181 -2.33 4.40 10.10
CA ASP A 181 -2.40 5.78 10.58
C ASP A 181 -1.08 6.22 11.24
N ALA A 182 -1.06 7.47 11.72
CA ALA A 182 0.10 8.04 12.41
C ALA A 182 0.46 7.32 13.72
N SER A 183 -0.48 6.58 14.32
CA SER A 183 -0.25 5.78 15.53
C SER A 183 0.39 4.41 15.22
N GLY A 184 0.46 4.04 13.95
CA GLY A 184 0.99 2.76 13.49
C GLY A 184 -0.06 1.64 13.42
N LEU A 185 -1.34 1.97 13.62
CA LEU A 185 -2.43 1.02 13.45
C LEU A 185 -2.80 0.88 11.98
N TRP A 186 -2.89 -0.34 11.52
CA TRP A 186 -3.27 -0.65 10.15
C TRP A 186 -4.78 -0.50 9.95
N GLY A 187 -5.16 0.11 8.84
CA GLY A 187 -6.55 0.16 8.41
C GLY A 187 -7.10 -1.25 8.19
N ALA A 188 -8.38 -1.43 8.53
CA ALA A 188 -9.07 -2.72 8.36
C ALA A 188 -9.36 -3.04 6.88
N GLU A 189 -9.46 -2.00 6.04
CA GLU A 189 -9.77 -2.15 4.61
C GLU A 189 -8.52 -2.04 3.74
N GLU A 190 -8.43 -2.94 2.77
CA GLU A 190 -7.45 -2.88 1.69
C GLU A 190 -8.06 -2.17 0.49
N SER A 191 -7.28 -1.30 -0.16
CA SER A 191 -7.68 -0.75 -1.46
C SER A 191 -7.07 -1.60 -2.56
N VAL A 192 -7.90 -1.97 -3.54
CA VAL A 192 -7.52 -2.87 -4.63
C VAL A 192 -7.69 -2.18 -5.97
N LEU A 193 -6.67 -2.22 -6.81
CA LEU A 193 -6.70 -1.74 -8.19
C LEU A 193 -6.38 -2.90 -9.13
N LYS A 194 -7.31 -3.20 -10.04
CA LYS A 194 -7.11 -4.21 -11.08
C LYS A 194 -6.26 -3.62 -12.20
N ILE A 195 -5.19 -4.30 -12.58
CA ILE A 195 -4.27 -3.88 -13.65
C ILE A 195 -4.22 -4.98 -14.69
N VAL A 196 -4.63 -4.66 -15.91
CA VAL A 196 -4.60 -5.58 -17.04
C VAL A 196 -3.51 -5.14 -18.01
N VAL A 197 -2.54 -6.00 -18.25
CA VAL A 197 -1.50 -5.79 -19.26
C VAL A 197 -1.86 -6.59 -20.50
N ASN A 198 -2.22 -5.91 -21.56
CA ASN A 198 -2.64 -6.54 -22.82
C ASN A 198 -1.45 -7.14 -23.57
N PRO A 199 -1.60 -8.31 -24.18
CA PRO A 199 -0.56 -8.89 -25.03
C PRO A 199 -0.38 -8.07 -26.32
N PRO A 200 0.82 -8.07 -26.91
CA PRO A 200 1.04 -7.48 -28.21
C PRO A 200 0.23 -8.21 -29.29
N PHE A 201 -0.19 -7.49 -30.35
CA PHE A 201 -1.05 -8.03 -31.39
C PHE A 201 -0.48 -9.28 -32.08
N TRP A 202 0.86 -9.40 -32.17
CA TRP A 202 1.52 -10.57 -32.78
C TRP A 202 1.53 -11.84 -31.89
N LYS A 203 1.11 -11.73 -30.63
CA LYS A 203 0.91 -12.88 -29.72
C LYS A 203 -0.57 -13.21 -29.51
N THR A 204 -1.46 -12.67 -30.35
CA THR A 204 -2.88 -13.00 -30.28
C THR A 204 -3.16 -14.31 -31.04
N PRO A 205 -4.24 -15.06 -30.72
CA PRO A 205 -4.61 -16.28 -31.47
C PRO A 205 -4.75 -16.06 -32.96
N TRP A 206 -5.27 -14.91 -33.36
CA TRP A 206 -5.41 -14.56 -34.79
C TRP A 206 -4.06 -14.39 -35.49
N ALA A 207 -3.05 -13.85 -34.83
CA ALA A 207 -1.71 -13.75 -35.41
C ALA A 207 -1.09 -15.13 -35.64
N TYR A 208 -1.28 -16.08 -34.75
CA TYR A 208 -0.81 -17.45 -34.95
C TYR A 208 -1.49 -18.13 -36.11
N ILE A 209 -2.81 -17.95 -36.32
CA ILE A 209 -3.53 -18.45 -37.50
C ILE A 209 -2.93 -17.85 -38.75
N LEU A 210 -2.69 -16.53 -38.77
CA LEU A 210 -2.06 -15.86 -39.92
C LEU A 210 -0.67 -16.42 -40.23
N TYR A 211 0.15 -16.68 -39.19
CA TYR A 211 1.49 -17.27 -39.38
C TYR A 211 1.41 -18.66 -40.01
N VAL A 212 0.47 -19.51 -39.57
CA VAL A 212 0.27 -20.84 -40.16
C VAL A 212 -0.12 -20.75 -41.64
N ILE A 213 -1.02 -19.82 -41.96
CA ILE A 213 -1.43 -19.60 -43.37
C ILE A 213 -0.24 -19.14 -44.20
N VAL A 214 0.53 -18.17 -43.75
CA VAL A 214 1.72 -17.66 -44.44
C VAL A 214 2.74 -18.78 -44.69
N ILE A 215 3.03 -19.59 -43.66
CA ILE A 215 3.94 -20.74 -43.79
C ILE A 215 3.40 -21.75 -44.80
N ALA A 216 2.11 -22.08 -44.74
CA ALA A 216 1.50 -23.02 -45.70
C ALA A 216 1.59 -22.52 -47.15
N VAL A 217 1.33 -21.22 -47.38
CA VAL A 217 1.47 -20.60 -48.70
C VAL A 217 2.91 -20.64 -49.21
N LEU A 218 3.88 -20.32 -48.34
CA LEU A 218 5.31 -20.38 -48.68
C LEU A 218 5.75 -21.81 -49.06
N LEU A 219 5.31 -22.81 -48.30
CA LEU A 219 5.58 -24.21 -48.61
C LEU A 219 4.96 -24.63 -49.92
N TYR A 220 3.71 -24.21 -50.20
CA TYR A 220 3.02 -24.50 -51.47
C TYR A 220 3.75 -23.88 -52.66
N ILE A 221 4.20 -22.62 -52.56
CA ILE A 221 4.99 -21.97 -53.59
C ILE A 221 6.34 -22.68 -53.81
N CYS A 222 7.00 -23.07 -52.72
CA CYS A 222 8.26 -23.81 -52.79
C CYS A 222 8.10 -25.15 -53.48
N LEU A 223 7.02 -25.91 -53.22
CA LEU A 223 6.70 -27.17 -53.87
C LEU A 223 6.39 -27.00 -55.35
N LEU A 224 5.65 -25.95 -55.74
CA LEU A 224 5.38 -25.64 -57.13
C LEU A 224 6.67 -25.31 -57.89
N TYR A 225 7.61 -24.60 -57.25
CA TYR A 225 8.86 -24.20 -57.92
C TYR A 225 9.86 -25.35 -58.03
N THR A 226 9.80 -26.32 -57.09
CA THR A 226 10.69 -27.51 -57.07
C THR A 226 10.12 -28.70 -57.81
N SER A 227 8.86 -28.63 -58.34
CA SER A 227 8.29 -29.67 -59.17
C SER A 227 9.11 -29.78 -60.49
N PRO A 228 9.73 -30.93 -60.77
CA PRO A 228 10.50 -31.10 -61.98
C PRO A 228 9.58 -30.90 -63.18
N SER A 229 10.04 -30.07 -64.13
CA SER A 229 9.36 -29.87 -65.41
C SER A 229 9.21 -31.23 -66.10
N PRO A 230 8.00 -31.63 -66.53
CA PRO A 230 7.85 -32.81 -67.40
C PRO A 230 8.37 -32.47 -68.78
N ARG A 231 9.68 -32.63 -68.96
CA ARG A 231 10.31 -32.70 -70.27
C ARG A 231 11.20 -33.92 -70.30
N ASP A 232 10.68 -34.91 -70.88
CA ASP A 232 11.08 -35.91 -71.84
C ASP A 232 10.36 -37.21 -71.63
#